data_237a947edbabf065bf3ff669794e3cfe
#
_entry.id   237a947edbabf065bf3ff669794e3cfe
#
_cell.length_a   1.000
_cell.length_b   1.000
_cell.length_c   1.000
_cell.angle_alpha   90.00
_cell.angle_beta   90.00
_cell.angle_gamma   90.00
#
_symmetry.space_group_name_H-M   'P 1'
#
loop_
_entity.id
_entity.type
_entity.pdbx_description
1 polymer ?
#
loop_
_entity_poly.entity_id
_entity_poly.type
_entity_poly.pdbx_seq_one_letter_code
_entity_poly.pdbx_strand_id
1 'polypeptide(L)'
;MGISDHVWLTKTVQVFYENAVKASAAYLENEDGMVIARCIIFNEVKDQDGKIWRLAERQYSSESNEILKRALIEALISGGYIDGYKK
;
A
#
# COMPACT_ATOMS: atom_id res chain seq x y z
N MET A 1 7.73 -23.78 -0.09
CA MET A 1 6.78 -23.02 0.69
C MET A 1 7.26 -22.91 2.13
N GLY A 2 7.14 -21.77 2.73
CA GLY A 2 7.66 -21.58 4.06
C GLY A 2 6.74 -20.75 4.94
N ILE A 3 7.25 -20.44 6.13
CA ILE A 3 6.54 -19.65 7.11
C ILE A 3 6.12 -18.29 6.52
N SER A 4 6.95 -17.73 5.65
CA SER A 4 6.65 -16.43 5.04
C SER A 4 5.34 -16.44 4.25
N ASP A 5 5.04 -17.53 3.56
CA ASP A 5 3.80 -17.62 2.80
C ASP A 5 2.59 -17.63 3.72
N HIS A 6 2.72 -18.31 4.84
CA HIS A 6 1.65 -18.35 5.84
C HIS A 6 1.43 -16.96 6.45
N VAL A 7 2.50 -16.24 6.71
CA VAL A 7 2.41 -14.87 7.25
C VAL A 7 1.68 -13.95 6.29
N TRP A 8 1.94 -14.08 4.98
CA TRP A 8 1.27 -13.29 3.96
C TRP A 8 -0.24 -13.50 3.99
N LEU A 9 -0.67 -14.74 4.16
CA LEU A 9 -2.10 -15.08 4.14
C LEU A 9 -2.86 -14.51 5.33
N THR A 10 -2.16 -14.12 6.41
CA THR A 10 -2.80 -13.58 7.60
C THR A 10 -2.86 -12.06 7.62
N LYS A 11 -2.37 -11.40 6.55
CA LYS A 11 -2.37 -9.95 6.47
C LYS A 11 -3.46 -9.46 5.53
N THR A 12 -4.09 -8.36 5.88
CA THR A 12 -5.16 -7.76 5.10
C THR A 12 -4.82 -6.31 4.78
N VAL A 13 -4.99 -5.93 3.52
CA VAL A 13 -4.83 -4.54 3.14
C VAL A 13 -6.20 -3.86 3.10
N GLN A 14 -6.27 -2.63 3.61
CA GLN A 14 -7.46 -1.81 3.52
C GLN A 14 -7.10 -0.47 2.90
N VAL A 15 -7.96 0.01 2.01
CA VAL A 15 -7.74 1.26 1.28
C VAL A 15 -8.97 2.15 1.43
N PHE A 16 -8.76 3.37 1.92
CA PHE A 16 -9.82 4.34 2.12
C PHE A 16 -9.58 5.56 1.23
N TYR A 17 -10.51 5.82 0.32
CA TYR A 17 -10.41 6.94 -0.60
C TYR A 17 -10.97 8.22 0.01
N GLU A 18 -10.25 9.34 -0.15
CA GLU A 18 -10.70 10.67 0.25
C GLU A 18 -10.88 11.52 -0.99
N ASN A 19 -12.13 11.78 -1.35
CA ASN A 19 -12.45 12.47 -2.59
C ASN A 19 -11.95 13.92 -2.62
N ALA A 20 -11.95 14.59 -1.46
CA ALA A 20 -11.57 16.00 -1.40
C ALA A 20 -10.13 16.24 -1.83
N VAL A 21 -9.23 15.29 -1.54
CA VAL A 21 -7.80 15.42 -1.87
C VAL A 21 -7.36 14.47 -2.98
N LYS A 22 -8.27 13.68 -3.53
CA LYS A 22 -7.98 12.71 -4.59
C LYS A 22 -6.87 11.75 -4.19
N ALA A 23 -6.91 11.30 -2.95
CA ALA A 23 -5.91 10.41 -2.39
C ALA A 23 -6.56 9.31 -1.58
N SER A 24 -5.84 8.23 -1.36
CA SER A 24 -6.30 7.13 -0.52
C SER A 24 -5.29 6.87 0.58
N ALA A 25 -5.76 6.45 1.73
CA ALA A 25 -4.90 5.95 2.79
C ALA A 25 -4.95 4.42 2.74
N ALA A 26 -3.79 3.81 2.68
CA ALA A 26 -3.67 2.35 2.61
C ALA A 26 -3.01 1.83 3.87
N TYR A 27 -3.58 0.78 4.44
CA TYR A 27 -3.11 0.18 5.68
C TYR A 27 -2.96 -1.32 5.50
N LEU A 28 -1.87 -1.86 6.03
CA LEU A 28 -1.68 -3.30 6.13
C LEU A 28 -1.92 -3.68 7.58
N GLU A 29 -2.88 -4.58 7.82
CA GLU A 29 -3.22 -5.03 9.15
C GLU A 29 -2.81 -6.48 9.34
N ASN A 30 -2.42 -6.83 10.56
CA ASN A 30 -2.16 -8.22 10.91
C ASN A 30 -3.49 -8.91 11.30
N GLU A 31 -3.43 -10.17 11.68
CA GLU A 31 -4.62 -10.95 12.03
C GLU A 31 -5.33 -10.42 13.27
N ASP A 32 -4.64 -9.64 14.11
CA ASP A 32 -5.22 -9.03 15.29
C ASP A 32 -5.87 -7.67 14.98
N GLY A 33 -5.84 -7.25 13.72
CA GLY A 33 -6.40 -5.97 13.32
C GLY A 33 -5.51 -4.77 13.59
N MET A 34 -4.25 -5.00 13.95
CA MET A 34 -3.31 -3.91 14.17
C MET A 34 -2.68 -3.45 12.87
N VAL A 35 -2.59 -2.13 12.69
CA VAL A 35 -1.94 -1.55 11.52
C VAL A 35 -0.42 -1.71 11.66
N ILE A 36 0.18 -2.45 10.75
CA ILE A 36 1.61 -2.74 10.78
C ILE A 36 2.39 -2.05 9.66
N ALA A 37 1.70 -1.51 8.66
CA ALA A 37 2.30 -0.69 7.63
C ALA A 37 1.24 0.24 7.06
N ARG A 38 1.66 1.36 6.50
CA ARG A 38 0.73 2.33 5.90
C ARG A 38 1.43 3.17 4.84
N CYS A 39 0.63 3.73 3.93
CA CYS A 39 1.11 4.73 2.98
C CYS A 39 -0.08 5.52 2.44
N ILE A 40 0.23 6.61 1.74
CA ILE A 40 -0.77 7.40 1.04
C ILE A 40 -0.65 7.11 -0.45
N ILE A 41 -1.79 6.98 -1.12
CA ILE A 41 -1.85 6.78 -2.57
C ILE A 41 -2.42 8.05 -3.20
N PHE A 42 -1.67 8.65 -4.11
CA PHE A 42 -2.18 9.75 -4.91
C PHE A 42 -2.79 9.17 -6.17
N ASN A 43 -4.09 9.38 -6.35
CA ASN A 43 -4.87 8.71 -7.39
C ASN A 43 -4.89 9.43 -8.74
N GLU A 44 -4.40 10.67 -8.79
CA GLU A 44 -4.44 11.46 -10.02
C GLU A 44 -3.12 12.20 -10.22
N VAL A 45 -2.04 11.45 -10.41
CA VAL A 45 -0.73 12.03 -10.73
C VAL A 45 -0.57 12.03 -12.24
N LYS A 46 -0.50 13.22 -12.84
CA LYS A 46 -0.31 13.34 -14.29
C LYS A 46 1.16 13.41 -14.66
N ASP A 47 1.53 12.68 -15.69
CA ASP A 47 2.88 12.79 -16.26
C ASP A 47 2.92 13.85 -17.36
N GLN A 48 4.06 13.96 -18.05
CA GLN A 48 4.25 14.94 -19.11
C GLN A 48 3.31 14.72 -20.30
N ASP A 49 2.88 13.49 -20.50
CA ASP A 49 2.00 13.11 -21.59
C ASP A 49 0.52 13.25 -21.22
N GLY A 50 0.24 13.67 -20.02
CA GLY A 50 -1.12 13.80 -19.53
C GLY A 50 -1.74 12.51 -19.04
N LYS A 51 -0.97 11.43 -18.99
CA LYS A 51 -1.44 10.15 -18.47
C LYS A 51 -1.56 10.24 -16.96
N ILE A 52 -2.63 9.65 -16.42
CA ILE A 52 -2.90 9.66 -14.99
C ILE A 52 -2.39 8.36 -14.37
N TRP A 53 -1.63 8.52 -13.28
CA TRP A 53 -1.07 7.40 -12.55
C TRP A 53 -1.58 7.41 -11.12
N ARG A 54 -1.70 6.22 -10.53
CA ARG A 54 -1.99 6.06 -9.11
C ARG A 54 -0.68 5.64 -8.46
N LEU A 55 -0.11 6.56 -7.67
CA LEU A 55 1.22 6.34 -7.09
C LEU A 55 1.16 6.32 -5.57
N ALA A 56 1.77 5.31 -4.97
CA ALA A 56 1.91 5.23 -3.53
C ALA A 56 3.13 6.04 -3.09
N GLU A 57 2.92 6.87 -2.07
CA GLU A 57 4.00 7.61 -1.43
C GLU A 57 4.83 6.70 -0.54
N ARG A 58 5.81 7.27 0.15
CA ARG A 58 6.70 6.51 1.03
C ARG A 58 5.89 5.66 2.00
N GLN A 59 6.32 4.44 2.17
CA GLN A 59 5.68 3.50 3.07
C GLN A 59 6.28 3.62 4.48
N TYR A 60 5.44 3.43 5.48
CA TYR A 60 5.83 3.41 6.88
C TYR A 60 5.40 2.10 7.49
N SER A 61 6.21 1.55 8.38
CA SER A 61 5.87 0.29 9.04
C SER A 61 6.31 0.32 10.49
N SER A 62 5.78 -0.62 11.28
CA SER A 62 6.24 -0.85 12.64
C SER A 62 7.73 -1.17 12.58
N GLU A 63 8.52 -0.52 13.44
CA GLU A 63 9.95 -0.78 13.54
C GLU A 63 10.72 -0.58 12.23
N SER A 64 10.19 0.22 11.30
CA SER A 64 10.80 0.49 9.99
C SER A 64 11.16 -0.80 9.25
N ASN A 65 10.28 -1.79 9.31
CA ASN A 65 10.50 -3.11 8.74
C ASN A 65 10.28 -3.11 7.24
N GLU A 66 11.35 -3.34 6.47
CA GLU A 66 11.28 -3.34 5.01
C GLU A 66 10.40 -4.46 4.46
N ILE A 67 10.31 -5.58 5.16
CA ILE A 67 9.46 -6.69 4.74
C ILE A 67 7.99 -6.27 4.78
N LEU A 68 7.60 -5.57 5.83
CA LEU A 68 6.22 -5.09 5.96
C LEU A 68 5.89 -4.01 4.94
N LYS A 69 6.83 -3.13 4.64
CA LYS A 69 6.64 -2.11 3.61
C LYS A 69 6.45 -2.77 2.24
N ARG A 70 7.27 -3.77 1.94
CA ARG A 70 7.13 -4.52 0.69
C ARG A 70 5.81 -5.28 0.63
N ALA A 71 5.39 -5.84 1.76
CA ALA A 71 4.11 -6.54 1.85
C ALA A 71 2.96 -5.62 1.47
N LEU A 72 2.97 -4.40 2.00
CA LEU A 72 1.95 -3.41 1.68
C LEU A 72 1.93 -3.09 0.18
N ILE A 73 3.08 -2.83 -0.40
CA ILE A 73 3.18 -2.50 -1.82
C ILE A 73 2.71 -3.66 -2.70
N GLU A 74 3.13 -4.88 -2.40
CA GLU A 74 2.71 -6.04 -3.19
C GLU A 74 1.21 -6.29 -3.11
N ALA A 75 0.61 -6.07 -1.95
CA ALA A 75 -0.83 -6.20 -1.78
C ALA A 75 -1.56 -5.13 -2.60
N LEU A 76 -1.04 -3.90 -2.64
CA LEU A 76 -1.66 -2.82 -3.40
C LEU A 76 -1.55 -3.06 -4.91
N ILE A 77 -0.43 -3.58 -5.37
CA ILE A 77 -0.26 -3.92 -6.78
C ILE A 77 -1.19 -5.07 -7.17
N SER A 78 -1.23 -6.12 -6.36
CA SER A 78 -2.08 -7.29 -6.63
C SER A 78 -3.56 -6.93 -6.64
N GLY A 79 -3.96 -6.00 -5.78
CA GLY A 79 -5.34 -5.56 -5.72
C GLY A 79 -5.72 -4.52 -6.76
N GLY A 80 -4.76 -4.05 -7.55
CA GLY A 80 -5.00 -3.05 -8.58
C GLY A 80 -5.20 -1.64 -8.05
N TYR A 81 -4.69 -1.34 -6.86
CA TYR A 81 -4.86 -0.02 -6.25
C TYR A 81 -3.83 1.00 -6.71
N ILE A 82 -2.66 0.56 -7.14
CA ILE A 82 -1.59 1.46 -7.56
C ILE A 82 -0.95 1.00 -8.85
N ASP A 83 -0.34 1.95 -9.57
CA ASP A 83 0.43 1.68 -10.78
C ASP A 83 1.92 1.72 -10.51
N GLY A 84 2.32 2.41 -9.46
CA GLY A 84 3.71 2.53 -9.05
C GLY A 84 3.82 3.02 -7.62
N TYR A 85 5.04 3.13 -7.13
CA TYR A 85 5.27 3.53 -5.74
C TYR A 85 6.61 4.21 -5.57
N LYS A 86 6.72 4.96 -4.48
CA LYS A 86 7.92 5.68 -4.10
C LYS A 86 8.57 4.96 -2.92
N LYS A 87 9.85 4.79 -2.97
CA LYS A 87 10.58 4.18 -1.86
C LYS A 87 10.96 5.20 -0.79
#